data_bf8bbfd8530183c4ced10376aca2d86e
#
_entry.id   bf8bbfd8530183c4ced10376aca2d86e
#
_cell.length_a   1.000
_cell.length_b   1.000
_cell.length_c   1.000
_cell.angle_alpha   90.00
_cell.angle_beta   90.00
_cell.angle_gamma   90.00
#
_symmetry.space_group_name_H-M   'P 1'
#
loop_
_entity.id
_entity.type
_entity.pdbx_description
1 polymer ?
#
loop_
_entity_poly.entity_id
_entity_poly.type
_entity_poly.pdbx_seq_one_letter_code
_entity_poly.pdbx_strand_id
1 'polypeptide(L)'
;MRLRAIPGSDPRSWQDLSPNLDQGLTRQQLAAVAPELAVELLTRAELLLRDGCLEEVLIGPDGPVLARQLLSPYFQPIAYRPEATYRLSRFACCRREGEQLVIESPRAAARIVVLEPCALPGLLAPDSGCQLLAECGLHVTGPEEDEAPHLAVWEFHDLFFHSRSRRGRHRQPMGATRRFAGQLDPPQRRPRQPQRRLALGPPTGRLAQALDEVLANRRSQRRPSQPPLDLGRLGDFLHYCARAQEPGLKLRPFASAGAIYEQELYLTVACCQGLEPGFYRYDPLGHALELFPSLSQARLDMLFQASWALGIERPPALVITIAARFPALAWKYSAIAYSLALKNAGAVIQTMYLVATALNLSACAMGYGDSDLFCRLAGTVYEEESSIAEFALI
;
A
#
# COMPACT_ATOMS: atom_id res chain seq x y z
N MET A 1 20.31 -24.99 -18.46
CA MET A 1 19.53 -24.65 -17.24
C MET A 1 19.40 -25.87 -16.34
N ARG A 2 19.48 -25.68 -15.04
CA ARG A 2 19.25 -26.71 -14.01
C ARG A 2 17.97 -26.37 -13.23
N LEU A 3 17.28 -27.40 -12.75
CA LEU A 3 16.18 -27.29 -11.77
C LEU A 3 16.80 -27.38 -10.37
N ARG A 4 16.43 -26.46 -9.49
CA ARG A 4 16.92 -26.40 -8.11
C ARG A 4 15.76 -26.10 -7.15
N ALA A 5 15.78 -26.69 -5.96
CA ALA A 5 14.87 -26.32 -4.89
C ALA A 5 15.11 -24.87 -4.48
N ILE A 6 14.02 -24.09 -4.32
CA ILE A 6 14.14 -22.72 -3.85
C ILE A 6 14.64 -22.72 -2.39
N PRO A 7 15.71 -21.98 -2.07
CA PRO A 7 16.21 -21.92 -0.70
C PRO A 7 15.12 -21.52 0.28
N GLY A 8 14.96 -22.34 1.36
CA GLY A 8 13.90 -22.14 2.37
C GLY A 8 12.53 -22.74 2.01
N SER A 9 12.36 -23.39 0.85
CA SER A 9 11.16 -24.20 0.56
C SER A 9 11.11 -25.43 1.45
N ASP A 10 9.88 -25.92 1.77
CA ASP A 10 9.70 -27.13 2.58
C ASP A 10 10.30 -28.35 1.84
N PRO A 11 11.33 -29.03 2.38
CA PRO A 11 11.91 -30.20 1.76
C PRO A 11 10.90 -31.30 1.41
N ARG A 12 9.86 -31.45 2.20
CA ARG A 12 8.80 -32.45 1.94
C ARG A 12 8.07 -32.24 0.62
N SER A 13 8.13 -31.04 0.04
CA SER A 13 7.49 -30.75 -1.24
C SER A 13 8.25 -31.33 -2.44
N TRP A 14 9.58 -31.59 -2.32
CA TRP A 14 10.43 -31.95 -3.47
C TRP A 14 11.40 -33.10 -3.23
N GLN A 15 11.68 -33.50 -1.98
CA GLN A 15 12.67 -34.58 -1.65
C GLN A 15 12.33 -35.90 -2.31
N ASP A 16 11.04 -36.25 -2.41
CA ASP A 16 10.59 -37.45 -3.10
C ASP A 16 10.90 -37.46 -4.61
N LEU A 17 11.10 -36.28 -5.21
CA LEU A 17 11.46 -36.16 -6.62
C LEU A 17 12.93 -36.48 -6.83
N SER A 18 13.80 -35.87 -6.04
CA SER A 18 15.23 -36.21 -5.94
C SER A 18 15.86 -35.48 -4.75
N PRO A 19 16.64 -36.20 -3.92
CA PRO A 19 17.36 -35.59 -2.78
C PRO A 19 18.44 -34.58 -3.21
N ASN A 20 18.86 -34.60 -4.47
CA ASN A 20 19.94 -33.73 -5.01
C ASN A 20 19.41 -32.46 -5.69
N LEU A 21 18.13 -32.16 -5.59
CA LEU A 21 17.54 -30.93 -6.18
C LEU A 21 18.05 -29.66 -5.50
N ASP A 22 18.54 -29.72 -4.29
CA ASP A 22 19.20 -28.61 -3.60
C ASP A 22 20.48 -28.15 -4.34
N GLN A 23 21.19 -29.09 -4.97
CA GLN A 23 22.41 -28.86 -5.74
C GLN A 23 22.12 -28.49 -7.21
N GLY A 24 20.90 -28.70 -7.66
CA GLY A 24 20.45 -28.47 -9.02
C GLY A 24 20.75 -29.59 -10.02
N LEU A 25 19.71 -30.05 -10.68
CA LEU A 25 19.78 -31.11 -11.71
C LEU A 25 19.27 -30.58 -13.05
N THR A 26 19.89 -31.01 -14.16
CA THR A 26 19.30 -30.85 -15.50
C THR A 26 18.07 -31.74 -15.64
N ARG A 27 17.15 -31.37 -16.57
CA ARG A 27 16.01 -32.25 -16.89
C ARG A 27 16.47 -33.65 -17.36
N GLN A 28 17.60 -33.75 -18.06
CA GLN A 28 18.17 -35.03 -18.45
C GLN A 28 18.68 -35.84 -17.24
N GLN A 29 19.38 -35.22 -16.31
CA GLN A 29 19.84 -35.87 -15.09
C GLN A 29 18.63 -36.33 -14.22
N LEU A 30 17.59 -35.52 -14.11
CA LEU A 30 16.39 -35.87 -13.40
C LEU A 30 15.69 -37.08 -14.04
N ALA A 31 15.54 -37.09 -15.39
CA ALA A 31 14.96 -38.21 -16.11
C ALA A 31 15.81 -39.48 -15.99
N ALA A 32 17.11 -39.36 -15.80
CA ALA A 32 18.05 -40.50 -15.64
C ALA A 32 17.99 -41.12 -14.22
N VAL A 33 17.36 -40.47 -13.23
CA VAL A 33 17.22 -41.03 -11.87
C VAL A 33 16.36 -42.29 -11.89
N ALA A 34 15.28 -42.29 -12.68
CA ALA A 34 14.42 -43.45 -12.92
C ALA A 34 13.89 -43.38 -14.37
N PRO A 35 14.59 -43.95 -15.35
CA PRO A 35 14.25 -43.82 -16.77
C PRO A 35 12.86 -44.30 -17.12
N GLU A 36 12.35 -45.32 -16.42
CA GLU A 36 11.00 -45.88 -16.58
C GLU A 36 9.89 -44.89 -16.09
N LEU A 37 10.24 -43.97 -15.20
CA LEU A 37 9.35 -42.95 -14.65
C LEU A 37 9.69 -41.54 -15.14
N ALA A 38 10.54 -41.40 -16.17
CA ALA A 38 11.08 -40.10 -16.61
C ALA A 38 9.98 -39.07 -16.93
N VAL A 39 8.90 -39.48 -17.58
CA VAL A 39 7.76 -38.59 -17.91
C VAL A 39 7.06 -38.11 -16.65
N GLU A 40 6.83 -39.00 -15.67
CA GLU A 40 6.21 -38.64 -14.41
C GLU A 40 7.09 -37.69 -13.59
N LEU A 41 8.39 -37.96 -13.47
CA LEU A 41 9.35 -37.13 -12.75
C LEU A 41 9.43 -35.72 -13.37
N LEU A 42 9.49 -35.62 -14.68
CA LEU A 42 9.53 -34.33 -15.40
C LEU A 42 8.20 -33.57 -15.24
N THR A 43 7.07 -34.25 -15.32
CA THR A 43 5.75 -33.66 -15.11
C THR A 43 5.62 -33.11 -13.68
N ARG A 44 6.04 -33.88 -12.69
CA ARG A 44 6.04 -33.46 -11.28
C ARG A 44 6.98 -32.29 -11.04
N ALA A 45 8.19 -32.30 -11.65
CA ALA A 45 9.10 -31.18 -11.58
C ALA A 45 8.50 -29.89 -12.18
N GLU A 46 7.76 -30.00 -13.28
CA GLU A 46 7.07 -28.85 -13.89
C GLU A 46 5.94 -28.31 -12.98
N LEU A 47 5.19 -29.18 -12.31
CA LEU A 47 4.21 -28.77 -11.32
C LEU A 47 4.87 -28.04 -10.16
N LEU A 48 5.96 -28.56 -9.60
CA LEU A 48 6.69 -27.94 -8.51
C LEU A 48 7.34 -26.60 -8.91
N LEU A 49 7.76 -26.45 -10.16
CA LEU A 49 8.18 -25.16 -10.73
C LEU A 49 7.00 -24.17 -10.72
N ARG A 50 5.87 -24.57 -11.23
CA ARG A 50 4.64 -23.75 -11.26
C ARG A 50 4.12 -23.43 -9.88
N ASP A 51 4.31 -24.32 -8.91
CA ASP A 51 3.95 -24.09 -7.51
C ASP A 51 4.98 -23.24 -6.76
N GLY A 52 6.16 -22.95 -7.39
CA GLY A 52 7.23 -22.14 -6.80
C GLY A 52 7.98 -22.84 -5.69
N CYS A 53 8.07 -24.16 -5.76
CA CYS A 53 8.95 -24.99 -4.93
C CYS A 53 10.33 -25.16 -5.58
N LEU A 54 10.39 -25.11 -6.91
CA LEU A 54 11.61 -25.16 -7.69
C LEU A 54 11.85 -23.87 -8.45
N GLU A 55 13.10 -23.66 -8.86
CA GLU A 55 13.55 -22.56 -9.73
C GLU A 55 14.43 -23.11 -10.87
N GLU A 56 14.50 -22.37 -11.96
CA GLU A 56 15.40 -22.69 -13.07
C GLU A 56 16.66 -21.85 -12.98
N VAL A 57 17.81 -22.51 -12.84
CA VAL A 57 19.12 -21.86 -12.66
C VAL A 57 19.91 -21.86 -13.96
N LEU A 58 20.32 -20.70 -14.39
CA LEU A 58 21.30 -20.50 -15.48
C LEU A 58 22.71 -20.67 -14.90
N ILE A 59 23.48 -21.60 -15.49
CA ILE A 59 24.86 -21.86 -15.11
C ILE A 59 25.76 -21.20 -16.14
N GLY A 60 26.61 -20.31 -15.69
CA GLY A 60 27.74 -19.75 -16.46
C GLY A 60 29.01 -20.58 -16.33
N PRO A 61 30.13 -20.09 -16.90
CA PRO A 61 31.43 -20.78 -16.82
C PRO A 61 31.90 -20.99 -15.38
N ASP A 62 31.69 -20.01 -14.51
CA ASP A 62 32.19 -19.99 -13.13
C ASP A 62 31.16 -20.43 -12.10
N GLY A 63 29.95 -20.82 -12.52
CA GLY A 63 28.89 -21.28 -11.62
C GLY A 63 27.49 -20.70 -11.90
N PRO A 64 26.59 -20.77 -10.93
CA PRO A 64 25.22 -20.25 -11.05
C PRO A 64 25.19 -18.72 -11.19
N VAL A 65 24.55 -18.19 -12.22
CA VAL A 65 24.50 -16.74 -12.51
C VAL A 65 23.15 -16.14 -12.19
N LEU A 66 22.09 -16.78 -12.66
CA LEU A 66 20.71 -16.29 -12.50
C LEU A 66 19.79 -17.45 -12.13
N ALA A 67 18.72 -17.15 -11.38
CA ALA A 67 17.63 -18.10 -11.19
C ALA A 67 16.29 -17.47 -11.58
N ARG A 68 15.49 -18.19 -12.37
CA ARG A 68 14.11 -17.83 -12.69
C ARG A 68 13.16 -18.47 -11.71
N GLN A 69 12.39 -17.67 -11.01
CA GLN A 69 11.33 -18.10 -10.09
C GLN A 69 9.97 -17.72 -10.68
N LEU A 70 9.09 -18.70 -10.85
CA LEU A 70 7.76 -18.46 -11.37
C LEU A 70 6.87 -17.85 -10.29
N LEU A 71 6.18 -16.76 -10.61
CA LEU A 71 5.25 -16.04 -9.73
C LEU A 71 3.79 -16.46 -9.94
N SER A 72 3.51 -17.10 -11.08
CA SER A 72 2.19 -17.57 -11.45
C SER A 72 2.27 -18.98 -12.06
N PRO A 73 1.31 -19.87 -11.73
CA PRO A 73 1.23 -21.18 -12.37
C PRO A 73 0.90 -21.08 -13.87
N TYR A 74 0.43 -19.92 -14.32
CA TYR A 74 0.10 -19.64 -15.72
C TYR A 74 1.24 -18.98 -16.49
N PHE A 75 2.44 -18.95 -15.94
CA PHE A 75 3.60 -18.39 -16.65
C PHE A 75 3.79 -19.12 -17.99
N GLN A 76 3.95 -18.32 -19.03
CA GLN A 76 4.38 -18.77 -20.36
C GLN A 76 5.55 -17.89 -20.78
N PRO A 77 6.69 -18.48 -21.19
CA PRO A 77 7.83 -17.70 -21.64
C PRO A 77 7.49 -16.94 -22.92
N ILE A 78 7.90 -15.69 -23.00
CA ILE A 78 7.80 -14.90 -24.24
C ILE A 78 8.86 -15.41 -25.21
N ALA A 79 8.51 -15.54 -26.48
CA ALA A 79 9.43 -16.00 -27.50
C ALA A 79 10.62 -15.05 -27.63
N TYR A 80 11.82 -15.56 -27.38
CA TYR A 80 13.06 -14.80 -27.54
C TYR A 80 13.44 -14.76 -29.03
N ARG A 81 13.87 -13.60 -29.50
CA ARG A 81 14.34 -13.34 -30.88
C ARG A 81 15.79 -12.86 -30.84
N PRO A 82 16.80 -13.70 -31.18
CA PRO A 82 18.22 -13.35 -31.09
C PRO A 82 18.59 -12.09 -31.89
N GLU A 83 17.88 -11.81 -32.98
CA GLU A 83 18.12 -10.67 -33.87
C GLU A 83 17.50 -9.35 -33.38
N ALA A 84 16.67 -9.39 -32.36
CA ALA A 84 15.99 -8.20 -31.87
C ALA A 84 16.85 -7.42 -30.86
N THR A 85 16.73 -6.10 -30.90
CA THR A 85 17.31 -5.22 -29.88
C THR A 85 16.39 -5.17 -28.68
N TYR A 86 16.92 -5.53 -27.52
CA TYR A 86 16.18 -5.54 -26.25
C TYR A 86 16.57 -4.36 -25.39
N ARG A 87 15.62 -3.90 -24.60
CA ARG A 87 15.83 -2.92 -23.52
C ARG A 87 15.14 -3.38 -22.25
N LEU A 88 15.60 -2.90 -21.10
CA LEU A 88 14.93 -3.15 -19.85
C LEU A 88 13.51 -2.54 -19.89
N SER A 89 12.51 -3.30 -19.48
CA SER A 89 11.13 -2.80 -19.33
C SER A 89 11.10 -1.59 -18.39
N ARG A 90 10.36 -0.54 -18.73
CA ARG A 90 10.17 0.61 -17.84
C ARG A 90 9.45 0.26 -16.53
N PHE A 91 8.79 -0.88 -16.51
CA PHE A 91 8.16 -1.45 -15.33
C PHE A 91 9.03 -2.44 -14.56
N ALA A 92 10.24 -2.71 -15.01
CA ALA A 92 11.18 -3.55 -14.29
C ALA A 92 11.89 -2.77 -13.18
N CYS A 93 12.14 -3.43 -12.06
CA CYS A 93 12.98 -2.90 -10.99
C CYS A 93 13.94 -3.97 -10.48
N CYS A 94 15.10 -3.52 -10.01
CA CYS A 94 16.06 -4.34 -9.28
C CYS A 94 16.06 -3.90 -7.82
N ARG A 95 15.90 -4.85 -6.90
CA ARG A 95 15.89 -4.56 -5.46
C ARG A 95 16.51 -5.71 -4.66
N ARG A 96 16.91 -5.40 -3.43
CA ARG A 96 17.31 -6.42 -2.46
C ARG A 96 16.07 -7.05 -1.80
N GLU A 97 16.07 -8.38 -1.70
CA GLU A 97 15.11 -9.15 -0.91
C GLU A 97 15.89 -10.13 -0.02
N GLY A 98 15.95 -9.88 1.29
CA GLY A 98 16.90 -10.56 2.16
C GLY A 98 18.33 -10.30 1.73
N GLU A 99 19.09 -11.37 1.47
CA GLU A 99 20.48 -11.30 0.98
C GLU A 99 20.59 -11.39 -0.55
N GLN A 100 19.46 -11.46 -1.27
CA GLN A 100 19.45 -11.66 -2.72
C GLN A 100 19.09 -10.36 -3.46
N LEU A 101 19.62 -10.19 -4.67
CA LEU A 101 19.16 -9.20 -5.63
C LEU A 101 18.11 -9.83 -6.53
N VAL A 102 17.00 -9.12 -6.73
CA VAL A 102 15.86 -9.59 -7.52
C VAL A 102 15.52 -8.58 -8.59
N ILE A 103 15.36 -9.04 -9.83
CA ILE A 103 14.82 -8.25 -10.94
C ILE A 103 13.38 -8.73 -11.17
N GLU A 104 12.40 -7.82 -11.08
CA GLU A 104 11.00 -8.13 -11.22
C GLU A 104 10.22 -7.01 -11.90
N SER A 105 9.03 -7.32 -12.37
CA SER A 105 8.10 -6.35 -12.97
C SER A 105 6.66 -6.69 -12.58
N PRO A 106 5.77 -5.71 -12.37
CA PRO A 106 4.35 -5.95 -12.15
C PRO A 106 3.66 -6.60 -13.35
N ARG A 107 4.27 -6.55 -14.53
CA ARG A 107 3.76 -7.19 -15.74
C ARG A 107 4.20 -8.65 -15.88
N ALA A 108 5.31 -9.02 -15.23
CA ALA A 108 5.89 -10.34 -15.34
C ALA A 108 5.22 -11.37 -14.44
N ALA A 109 5.06 -12.59 -14.96
CA ALA A 109 4.61 -13.75 -14.19
C ALA A 109 5.78 -14.60 -13.65
N ALA A 110 7.02 -14.11 -13.81
CA ALA A 110 8.23 -14.66 -13.26
C ALA A 110 9.17 -13.54 -12.82
N ARG A 111 10.11 -13.86 -11.93
CA ARG A 111 11.18 -12.95 -11.49
C ARG A 111 12.53 -13.60 -11.63
N ILE A 112 13.58 -12.81 -11.67
CA ILE A 112 14.97 -13.27 -11.74
C ILE A 112 15.64 -12.95 -10.41
N VAL A 113 16.27 -13.95 -9.82
CA VAL A 113 17.21 -13.80 -8.71
C VAL A 113 18.61 -13.76 -9.31
N VAL A 114 19.36 -12.72 -9.00
CA VAL A 114 20.75 -12.56 -9.43
C VAL A 114 21.64 -13.28 -8.44
N LEU A 115 22.23 -14.38 -8.85
CA LEU A 115 23.09 -15.21 -8.01
C LEU A 115 24.56 -14.75 -8.07
N GLU A 116 24.96 -14.16 -9.23
CA GLU A 116 26.26 -13.57 -9.43
C GLU A 116 26.13 -12.04 -9.62
N PRO A 117 26.37 -11.22 -8.56
CA PRO A 117 26.17 -9.78 -8.64
C PRO A 117 26.97 -9.06 -9.72
N CYS A 118 28.14 -9.58 -10.11
CA CYS A 118 28.98 -9.02 -11.18
C CYS A 118 28.31 -9.09 -12.56
N ALA A 119 27.30 -9.94 -12.74
CA ALA A 119 26.51 -10.00 -13.97
C ALA A 119 25.52 -8.82 -14.13
N LEU A 120 25.15 -8.14 -13.04
CA LEU A 120 24.09 -7.14 -13.02
C LEU A 120 24.31 -5.97 -14.01
N PRO A 121 25.50 -5.36 -14.13
CA PRO A 121 25.70 -4.28 -15.09
C PRO A 121 25.41 -4.69 -16.53
N GLY A 122 25.82 -5.90 -16.93
CA GLY A 122 25.51 -6.44 -18.26
C GLY A 122 24.04 -6.74 -18.48
N LEU A 123 23.32 -7.13 -17.44
CA LEU A 123 21.87 -7.41 -17.52
C LEU A 123 21.03 -6.14 -17.64
N LEU A 124 21.49 -5.04 -17.06
CA LEU A 124 20.79 -3.75 -17.06
C LEU A 124 21.26 -2.81 -18.18
N ALA A 125 22.32 -3.18 -18.91
CA ALA A 125 22.83 -2.37 -19.99
C ALA A 125 21.78 -2.21 -21.11
N PRO A 126 21.71 -1.03 -21.75
CA PRO A 126 20.95 -0.87 -22.99
C PRO A 126 21.42 -1.92 -24.01
N ASP A 127 20.48 -2.45 -24.76
CA ASP A 127 20.73 -3.46 -25.80
C ASP A 127 21.26 -4.83 -25.29
N SER A 128 21.15 -5.10 -24.00
CA SER A 128 21.50 -6.41 -23.43
C SER A 128 20.42 -7.46 -23.75
N GLY A 129 20.70 -8.35 -24.70
CA GLY A 129 19.78 -9.42 -25.13
C GLY A 129 19.83 -10.65 -24.20
N CYS A 130 19.58 -10.54 -22.90
CA CYS A 130 19.51 -11.71 -22.04
C CYS A 130 18.21 -12.48 -22.29
N GLN A 131 18.32 -13.69 -22.86
CA GLN A 131 17.18 -14.55 -23.20
C GLN A 131 16.27 -14.79 -21.98
N LEU A 132 16.84 -15.07 -20.82
CA LEU A 132 16.06 -15.38 -19.61
C LEU A 132 15.21 -14.19 -19.14
N LEU A 133 15.74 -12.96 -19.24
CA LEU A 133 14.99 -11.74 -18.92
C LEU A 133 13.91 -11.47 -19.98
N ALA A 134 14.21 -11.69 -21.24
CA ALA A 134 13.25 -11.50 -22.34
C ALA A 134 12.08 -12.49 -22.24
N GLU A 135 12.34 -13.75 -21.98
CA GLU A 135 11.32 -14.78 -21.75
C GLU A 135 10.41 -14.45 -20.57
N CYS A 136 10.92 -13.71 -19.57
CA CYS A 136 10.14 -13.24 -18.42
C CYS A 136 9.38 -11.92 -18.70
N GLY A 137 9.63 -11.24 -19.83
CA GLY A 137 9.09 -9.92 -20.12
C GLY A 137 9.72 -8.79 -19.29
N LEU A 138 10.95 -9.03 -18.78
CA LEU A 138 11.77 -8.02 -18.11
C LEU A 138 12.62 -7.23 -19.10
N HIS A 139 13.00 -7.87 -20.22
CA HIS A 139 13.52 -7.23 -21.41
C HIS A 139 12.45 -7.22 -22.51
N VAL A 140 12.25 -6.07 -23.13
CA VAL A 140 11.22 -5.84 -24.13
C VAL A 140 11.83 -5.30 -25.43
N THR A 141 11.14 -5.54 -26.55
CA THR A 141 11.49 -4.99 -27.85
C THR A 141 10.45 -3.94 -28.28
N GLY A 142 10.90 -2.86 -28.90
CA GLY A 142 10.00 -1.83 -29.44
C GLY A 142 9.34 -0.94 -28.39
N PRO A 143 8.49 0.01 -28.83
CA PRO A 143 7.93 1.09 -28.04
C PRO A 143 6.60 0.74 -27.34
N GLU A 144 6.13 -0.49 -27.41
CA GLU A 144 4.78 -0.89 -26.97
C GLU A 144 4.42 -0.41 -25.55
N GLU A 145 5.37 -0.47 -24.61
CA GLU A 145 5.11 -0.05 -23.23
C GLU A 145 4.86 1.45 -23.08
N ASP A 146 5.41 2.25 -23.99
CA ASP A 146 5.29 3.70 -23.97
C ASP A 146 4.12 4.18 -24.83
N GLU A 147 3.79 3.47 -25.91
CA GLU A 147 2.83 3.90 -26.93
C GLU A 147 1.46 3.24 -26.82
N ALA A 148 1.38 2.00 -26.31
CA ALA A 148 0.09 1.31 -26.17
C ALA A 148 -0.78 2.05 -25.12
N PRO A 149 -1.99 2.54 -25.48
CA PRO A 149 -2.80 3.39 -24.60
C PRO A 149 -3.09 2.77 -23.24
N HIS A 150 -3.28 1.44 -23.17
CA HIS A 150 -3.55 0.72 -21.93
C HIS A 150 -2.32 0.55 -21.03
N LEU A 151 -1.11 0.78 -21.53
CA LEU A 151 0.15 0.74 -20.77
C LEU A 151 0.67 2.16 -20.48
N ALA A 152 0.57 3.06 -21.44
CA ALA A 152 1.08 4.43 -21.33
C ALA A 152 0.50 5.19 -20.13
N VAL A 153 -0.75 4.88 -19.73
CA VAL A 153 -1.43 5.53 -18.60
C VAL A 153 -0.96 5.09 -17.23
N TRP A 154 -0.17 4.01 -17.13
CA TRP A 154 0.29 3.51 -15.85
C TRP A 154 1.62 4.13 -15.42
N GLU A 155 1.64 4.66 -14.20
CA GLU A 155 2.90 4.92 -13.51
C GLU A 155 3.46 3.61 -12.93
N PHE A 156 4.81 3.53 -12.80
CA PHE A 156 5.46 2.33 -12.29
C PHE A 156 4.93 1.92 -10.91
N HIS A 157 4.87 2.87 -9.98
CA HIS A 157 4.48 2.61 -8.59
C HIS A 157 3.01 2.18 -8.47
N ASP A 158 2.11 2.73 -9.29
CA ASP A 158 0.69 2.37 -9.30
C ASP A 158 0.49 0.93 -9.77
N LEU A 159 1.10 0.57 -10.89
CA LEU A 159 1.01 -0.78 -11.43
C LEU A 159 1.69 -1.80 -10.50
N PHE A 160 2.82 -1.44 -9.91
CA PHE A 160 3.52 -2.28 -8.94
C PHE A 160 2.67 -2.51 -7.69
N PHE A 161 2.10 -1.46 -7.12
CA PHE A 161 1.20 -1.53 -5.96
C PHE A 161 -0.06 -2.34 -6.28
N HIS A 162 -0.69 -2.11 -7.45
CA HIS A 162 -1.84 -2.89 -7.90
C HIS A 162 -1.51 -4.38 -7.95
N SER A 163 -0.41 -4.77 -8.60
CA SER A 163 0.00 -6.17 -8.74
C SER A 163 0.30 -6.82 -7.38
N ARG A 164 0.88 -6.09 -6.43
CA ARG A 164 1.28 -6.59 -5.11
C ARG A 164 0.14 -6.66 -4.11
N SER A 165 -0.87 -5.81 -4.26
CA SER A 165 -2.05 -5.79 -3.38
C SER A 165 -3.17 -6.75 -3.83
N ARG A 166 -2.95 -7.53 -4.92
CA ARG A 166 -3.90 -8.52 -5.46
C ARG A 166 -3.18 -9.84 -5.72
N ARG A 167 -3.89 -10.96 -5.62
CA ARG A 167 -3.36 -12.27 -6.03
C ARG A 167 -3.17 -12.35 -7.53
N GLY A 168 -2.25 -13.22 -7.97
CA GLY A 168 -2.08 -13.61 -9.37
C GLY A 168 -0.69 -13.32 -9.95
N ARG A 169 0.01 -12.27 -9.49
CA ARG A 169 1.32 -11.89 -10.01
C ARG A 169 2.43 -11.87 -8.96
N HIS A 170 2.20 -12.48 -7.83
CA HIS A 170 3.21 -12.66 -6.79
C HIS A 170 2.84 -13.86 -5.91
N ARG A 171 3.85 -14.42 -5.22
CA ARG A 171 3.69 -15.53 -4.26
C ARG A 171 3.81 -15.07 -2.80
N GLN A 172 3.87 -13.76 -2.56
CA GLN A 172 3.93 -13.24 -1.20
C GLN A 172 2.69 -13.63 -0.41
N PRO A 173 2.85 -14.02 0.86
CA PRO A 173 1.71 -14.27 1.74
C PRO A 173 0.76 -13.07 1.75
N MET A 174 -0.53 -13.32 1.64
CA MET A 174 -1.54 -12.28 1.53
C MET A 174 -2.67 -12.49 2.54
N GLY A 175 -3.12 -11.42 3.16
CA GLY A 175 -4.24 -11.43 4.10
C GLY A 175 -3.78 -11.33 5.55
N ALA A 176 -4.59 -11.84 6.48
CA ALA A 176 -4.36 -11.75 7.92
C ALA A 176 -3.35 -12.81 8.40
N THR A 177 -2.12 -12.74 7.92
CA THR A 177 -1.07 -13.73 8.19
C THR A 177 -0.48 -13.62 9.58
N ARG A 178 -0.58 -12.43 10.22
CA ARG A 178 0.06 -12.12 11.51
C ARG A 178 1.55 -12.51 11.52
N ARG A 179 2.27 -12.19 10.45
CA ARG A 179 3.65 -12.65 10.20
C ARG A 179 4.64 -12.32 11.31
N PHE A 180 4.32 -11.36 12.17
CA PHE A 180 5.16 -10.93 13.28
C PHE A 180 4.72 -11.49 14.65
N ALA A 181 3.66 -12.33 14.69
CA ALA A 181 3.21 -12.94 15.94
C ALA A 181 4.31 -13.82 16.56
N GLY A 182 4.62 -13.59 17.83
CA GLY A 182 5.72 -14.26 18.51
C GLY A 182 7.12 -13.69 18.25
N GLN A 183 7.25 -12.71 17.33
CA GLN A 183 8.51 -12.03 17.04
C GLN A 183 8.49 -10.56 17.50
N LEU A 184 7.37 -9.89 17.28
CA LEU A 184 7.16 -8.49 17.67
C LEU A 184 5.83 -8.37 18.42
N ASP A 185 5.81 -7.55 19.44
CA ASP A 185 4.56 -7.19 20.10
C ASP A 185 3.63 -6.41 19.16
N PRO A 186 2.30 -6.54 19.32
CA PRO A 186 1.36 -5.71 18.58
C PRO A 186 1.67 -4.23 18.80
N PRO A 187 1.76 -3.42 17.72
CA PRO A 187 2.15 -2.03 17.84
C PRO A 187 1.15 -1.23 18.69
N GLN A 188 1.67 -0.58 19.70
CA GLN A 188 0.91 0.27 20.60
C GLN A 188 0.84 1.70 20.05
N ARG A 189 -0.25 2.41 20.35
CA ARG A 189 -0.30 3.85 20.09
C ARG A 189 0.73 4.55 20.97
N ARG A 190 1.64 5.31 20.37
CA ARG A 190 2.61 6.09 21.16
C ARG A 190 1.87 7.12 22.03
N PRO A 191 2.09 7.12 23.34
CA PRO A 191 1.52 8.15 24.19
C PRO A 191 2.11 9.50 23.79
N ARG A 192 1.27 10.51 23.68
CA ARG A 192 1.66 11.90 23.44
C ARG A 192 1.05 12.77 24.51
N GLN A 193 1.80 13.74 24.99
CA GLN A 193 1.30 14.70 25.97
C GLN A 193 0.81 15.96 25.26
N PRO A 194 -0.51 16.20 25.20
CA PRO A 194 -1.03 17.43 24.64
C PRO A 194 -0.78 18.61 25.58
N GLN A 195 -0.61 19.81 25.04
CA GLN A 195 -0.53 21.04 25.81
C GLN A 195 -1.85 21.32 26.56
N ARG A 196 -2.96 21.02 25.88
CA ARG A 196 -4.32 21.19 26.43
C ARG A 196 -5.23 20.15 25.83
N ARG A 197 -6.16 19.67 26.62
CA ARG A 197 -7.25 18.79 26.20
C ARG A 197 -8.57 19.51 26.37
N LEU A 198 -9.36 19.57 25.29
CA LEU A 198 -10.67 20.19 25.27
C LEU A 198 -11.72 19.10 25.05
N ALA A 199 -12.51 18.83 26.07
CA ALA A 199 -13.64 17.92 25.95
C ALA A 199 -14.72 18.53 25.03
N LEU A 200 -15.24 17.73 24.10
CA LEU A 200 -16.40 18.09 23.30
C LEU A 200 -17.66 17.62 24.02
N GLY A 201 -18.70 18.44 23.98
CA GLY A 201 -19.97 18.12 24.61
C GLY A 201 -20.70 16.94 23.94
N PRO A 202 -21.77 16.43 24.55
CA PRO A 202 -22.68 15.51 23.87
C PRO A 202 -23.26 16.19 22.63
N PRO A 203 -23.69 15.41 21.62
CA PRO A 203 -24.26 15.99 20.41
C PRO A 203 -25.50 16.84 20.74
N THR A 204 -25.61 17.97 20.06
CA THR A 204 -26.71 18.95 20.29
C THR A 204 -28.06 18.44 19.82
N GLY A 205 -28.11 17.42 19.00
CA GLY A 205 -29.31 16.79 18.48
C GLY A 205 -29.04 15.53 17.67
N ARG A 206 -30.08 14.90 17.16
CA ARG A 206 -29.98 13.79 16.20
C ARG A 206 -29.87 14.33 14.80
N LEU A 207 -29.19 13.59 13.91
CA LEU A 207 -29.25 13.85 12.48
C LEU A 207 -30.71 13.62 12.02
N ALA A 208 -31.35 14.68 11.59
CA ALA A 208 -32.81 14.66 11.32
C ALA A 208 -33.12 14.29 9.85
N GLN A 209 -32.18 14.46 8.94
CA GLN A 209 -32.39 14.19 7.52
C GLN A 209 -32.43 12.68 7.24
N ALA A 210 -33.35 12.26 6.38
CA ALA A 210 -33.43 10.89 5.92
C ALA A 210 -32.18 10.53 5.09
N LEU A 211 -31.73 9.26 5.14
CA LEU A 211 -30.50 8.84 4.49
C LEU A 211 -30.53 9.03 2.97
N ASP A 212 -31.67 8.80 2.34
CA ASP A 212 -31.88 9.00 0.90
C ASP A 212 -31.74 10.47 0.50
N GLU A 213 -32.25 11.39 1.31
CA GLU A 213 -32.06 12.83 1.12
C GLU A 213 -30.58 13.23 1.26
N VAL A 214 -29.88 12.72 2.27
CA VAL A 214 -28.46 12.96 2.49
C VAL A 214 -27.63 12.44 1.30
N LEU A 215 -27.92 11.23 0.82
CA LEU A 215 -27.25 10.64 -0.34
C LEU A 215 -27.50 11.47 -1.61
N ALA A 216 -28.74 11.91 -1.84
CA ALA A 216 -29.11 12.72 -3.00
C ALA A 216 -28.46 14.12 -2.98
N ASN A 217 -28.28 14.70 -1.79
CA ASN A 217 -27.78 16.07 -1.61
C ASN A 217 -26.25 16.17 -1.43
N ARG A 218 -25.57 15.07 -1.10
CA ARG A 218 -24.11 15.07 -0.90
C ARG A 218 -23.38 15.66 -2.13
N ARG A 219 -22.61 16.71 -1.88
CA ARG A 219 -21.75 17.39 -2.89
C ARG A 219 -20.43 17.79 -2.25
N SER A 220 -19.37 17.88 -3.04
CA SER A 220 -18.14 18.61 -2.66
C SER A 220 -18.43 20.10 -2.75
N GLN A 221 -18.46 20.78 -1.63
CA GLN A 221 -18.75 22.20 -1.53
C GLN A 221 -17.48 22.98 -1.20
N ARG A 222 -17.27 24.12 -1.87
CA ARG A 222 -16.08 24.97 -1.73
C ARG A 222 -16.43 26.41 -1.34
N ARG A 223 -17.64 26.61 -0.85
CA ARG A 223 -18.13 27.91 -0.32
C ARG A 223 -18.19 27.82 1.19
N PRO A 224 -17.93 28.92 1.91
CA PRO A 224 -18.05 28.93 3.37
C PRO A 224 -19.41 28.43 3.87
N SER A 225 -19.38 27.66 4.95
CA SER A 225 -20.59 27.19 5.61
C SER A 225 -21.45 28.35 6.12
N GLN A 226 -22.76 28.17 6.04
CA GLN A 226 -23.75 29.11 6.59
C GLN A 226 -24.69 28.35 7.52
N PRO A 227 -24.72 28.67 8.83
CA PRO A 227 -23.82 29.60 9.54
C PRO A 227 -22.37 29.13 9.59
N PRO A 228 -21.41 30.00 9.94
CA PRO A 228 -19.98 29.64 10.09
C PRO A 228 -19.78 28.48 11.05
N LEU A 229 -18.67 27.76 10.89
CA LEU A 229 -18.32 26.64 11.76
C LEU A 229 -18.02 27.13 13.18
N ASP A 230 -18.68 26.53 14.16
CA ASP A 230 -18.42 26.69 15.58
C ASP A 230 -18.03 25.38 16.24
N LEU A 231 -17.57 25.45 17.51
CA LEU A 231 -17.10 24.29 18.27
C LEU A 231 -18.22 23.26 18.50
N GLY A 232 -19.48 23.68 18.65
CA GLY A 232 -20.61 22.77 18.84
C GLY A 232 -20.85 21.94 17.57
N ARG A 233 -20.95 22.59 16.41
CA ARG A 233 -21.11 21.92 15.11
C ARG A 233 -19.91 21.03 14.76
N LEU A 234 -18.70 21.46 15.10
CA LEU A 234 -17.50 20.62 14.97
C LEU A 234 -17.58 19.40 15.89
N GLY A 235 -18.04 19.58 17.14
CA GLY A 235 -18.28 18.49 18.07
C GLY A 235 -19.28 17.47 17.53
N ASP A 236 -20.43 17.94 17.04
CA ASP A 236 -21.44 17.09 16.41
C ASP A 236 -20.89 16.33 15.20
N PHE A 237 -20.15 17.02 14.33
CA PHE A 237 -19.51 16.41 13.17
C PHE A 237 -18.57 15.27 13.58
N LEU A 238 -17.67 15.52 14.52
CA LEU A 238 -16.70 14.51 14.99
C LEU A 238 -17.41 13.37 15.75
N HIS A 239 -18.48 13.66 16.48
CA HIS A 239 -19.30 12.66 17.16
C HIS A 239 -19.86 11.65 16.16
N TYR A 240 -20.57 12.14 15.14
CA TYR A 240 -21.26 11.27 14.20
C TYR A 240 -20.35 10.61 13.19
N CYS A 241 -19.20 11.19 12.86
CA CYS A 241 -18.29 10.57 11.91
C CYS A 241 -17.16 9.74 12.52
N ALA A 242 -16.75 9.95 13.78
CA ALA A 242 -15.52 9.35 14.26
C ALA A 242 -15.47 8.92 15.73
N ARG A 243 -16.45 9.29 16.57
CA ARG A 243 -16.46 8.90 17.98
C ARG A 243 -16.56 7.38 18.14
N ALA A 244 -15.85 6.82 19.12
CA ALA A 244 -16.04 5.45 19.54
C ALA A 244 -17.41 5.27 20.16
N GLN A 245 -18.22 4.36 19.61
CA GLN A 245 -19.62 4.19 19.98
C GLN A 245 -19.79 3.49 21.34
N GLU A 246 -18.93 2.50 21.60
CA GLU A 246 -18.98 1.74 22.85
C GLU A 246 -17.59 1.69 23.49
N PRO A 247 -17.46 1.99 24.80
CA PRO A 247 -16.17 2.06 25.48
C PRO A 247 -15.35 0.77 25.45
N GLY A 248 -15.92 -0.38 25.26
CA GLY A 248 -15.21 -1.67 25.23
C GLY A 248 -14.79 -2.12 23.83
N LEU A 249 -15.63 -1.87 22.83
CA LEU A 249 -15.45 -2.39 21.48
C LEU A 249 -14.66 -1.47 20.55
N LYS A 250 -14.46 -0.20 20.93
CA LYS A 250 -13.78 0.83 20.13
C LYS A 250 -14.36 1.02 18.72
N LEU A 251 -15.57 0.55 18.45
CA LEU A 251 -16.23 0.66 17.16
C LEU A 251 -16.43 2.12 16.76
N ARG A 252 -16.32 2.41 15.47
CA ARG A 252 -16.51 3.74 14.88
C ARG A 252 -17.68 3.70 13.90
N PRO A 253 -18.24 4.85 13.51
CA PRO A 253 -19.30 4.94 12.51
C PRO A 253 -18.87 4.49 11.10
N PHE A 254 -17.60 4.32 10.85
CA PHE A 254 -17.04 3.87 9.58
C PHE A 254 -16.42 2.47 9.68
N ALA A 255 -16.38 1.78 8.55
CA ALA A 255 -15.77 0.45 8.47
C ALA A 255 -14.23 0.55 8.50
N SER A 256 -13.58 -0.37 9.21
CA SER A 256 -12.14 -0.55 9.20
C SER A 256 -11.78 -2.04 9.12
N ALA A 257 -10.79 -2.37 8.33
CA ALA A 257 -10.33 -3.74 8.14
C ALA A 257 -9.96 -4.39 9.47
N GLY A 258 -10.67 -5.48 9.81
CA GLY A 258 -10.47 -6.21 11.06
C GLY A 258 -10.71 -5.40 12.32
N ALA A 259 -11.50 -4.32 12.25
CA ALA A 259 -11.79 -3.37 13.34
C ALA A 259 -10.52 -2.81 14.02
N ILE A 260 -9.46 -2.57 13.25
CA ILE A 260 -8.18 -2.06 13.77
C ILE A 260 -8.26 -0.56 14.09
N TYR A 261 -8.98 0.20 13.25
CA TYR A 261 -9.11 1.66 13.37
C TYR A 261 -7.75 2.34 13.52
N GLU A 262 -6.88 2.09 12.57
CA GLU A 262 -5.54 2.66 12.51
C GLU A 262 -5.52 4.16 12.20
N GLN A 263 -6.65 4.70 11.72
CA GLN A 263 -6.76 6.11 11.37
C GLN A 263 -6.78 6.99 12.61
N GLU A 264 -5.95 8.03 12.59
CA GLU A 264 -5.94 9.15 13.51
C GLU A 264 -6.40 10.39 12.76
N LEU A 265 -7.24 11.22 13.39
CA LEU A 265 -7.71 12.46 12.80
C LEU A 265 -6.99 13.64 13.44
N TYR A 266 -6.33 14.43 12.61
CA TYR A 266 -5.68 15.67 13.02
C TYR A 266 -6.37 16.86 12.35
N LEU A 267 -6.55 17.92 13.11
CA LEU A 267 -7.26 19.11 12.67
C LEU A 267 -6.29 20.29 12.65
N THR A 268 -6.05 20.86 11.48
CA THR A 268 -5.36 22.13 11.30
C THR A 268 -6.41 23.23 11.23
N VAL A 269 -6.63 23.93 12.33
CA VAL A 269 -7.72 24.92 12.49
C VAL A 269 -7.22 26.30 12.10
N ALA A 270 -7.92 26.92 11.14
CA ALA A 270 -7.74 28.33 10.78
C ALA A 270 -8.77 29.21 11.47
N CYS A 271 -10.06 28.84 11.40
CA CYS A 271 -11.16 29.62 11.94
C CYS A 271 -12.30 28.68 12.34
N CYS A 272 -12.59 28.64 13.64
CA CYS A 272 -13.74 27.94 14.18
C CYS A 272 -14.21 28.70 15.42
N GLN A 273 -15.47 29.16 15.43
CA GLN A 273 -15.97 29.96 16.55
C GLN A 273 -15.93 29.13 17.83
N GLY A 274 -15.32 29.69 18.89
CA GLY A 274 -15.13 29.01 20.18
C GLY A 274 -13.94 28.05 20.23
N LEU A 275 -13.12 27.94 19.15
CA LEU A 275 -11.90 27.16 19.13
C LEU A 275 -10.73 28.02 18.62
N GLU A 276 -9.61 28.05 19.34
CA GLU A 276 -8.42 28.78 18.92
C GLU A 276 -7.77 28.16 17.67
N PRO A 277 -7.23 28.96 16.75
CA PRO A 277 -6.42 28.45 15.65
C PRO A 277 -5.25 27.59 16.18
N GLY A 278 -5.08 26.38 15.66
CA GLY A 278 -4.10 25.46 16.20
C GLY A 278 -4.02 24.14 15.44
N PHE A 279 -3.18 23.27 15.93
CA PHE A 279 -3.06 21.89 15.45
C PHE A 279 -3.54 20.93 16.54
N TYR A 280 -4.59 20.20 16.25
CA TYR A 280 -5.26 19.32 17.20
C TYR A 280 -5.28 17.88 16.70
N ARG A 281 -5.24 16.93 17.65
CA ARG A 281 -5.64 15.54 17.38
C ARG A 281 -7.00 15.27 18.01
N TYR A 282 -7.86 14.55 17.33
CA TYR A 282 -9.10 14.08 17.88
C TYR A 282 -8.90 12.80 18.70
N ASP A 283 -9.33 12.81 19.96
CA ASP A 283 -9.46 11.61 20.79
C ASP A 283 -10.87 11.04 20.66
N PRO A 284 -11.04 9.95 19.91
CA PRO A 284 -12.37 9.39 19.68
C PRO A 284 -12.96 8.63 20.86
N LEU A 285 -12.14 8.19 21.82
CA LEU A 285 -12.62 7.52 23.04
C LEU A 285 -13.16 8.54 24.04
N GLY A 286 -12.41 9.58 24.27
CA GLY A 286 -12.79 10.64 25.19
C GLY A 286 -13.63 11.75 24.56
N HIS A 287 -13.90 11.70 23.26
CA HIS A 287 -14.56 12.75 22.49
C HIS A 287 -13.98 14.12 22.82
N ALA A 288 -12.71 14.30 22.53
CA ALA A 288 -11.96 15.50 22.88
C ALA A 288 -10.98 15.91 21.79
N LEU A 289 -10.65 17.20 21.76
CA LEU A 289 -9.56 17.74 20.95
C LEU A 289 -8.33 17.92 21.85
N GLU A 290 -7.21 17.44 21.38
CA GLU A 290 -5.91 17.52 22.03
C GLU A 290 -5.03 18.49 21.24
N LEU A 291 -4.76 19.65 21.83
CA LEU A 291 -3.87 20.67 21.24
C LEU A 291 -2.42 20.24 21.38
N PHE A 292 -1.72 20.23 20.26
CA PHE A 292 -0.26 19.99 20.21
C PHE A 292 0.51 21.26 19.86
N PRO A 293 1.75 21.39 20.36
CA PRO A 293 2.63 22.46 19.91
C PRO A 293 2.84 22.28 18.40
N SER A 294 2.69 23.35 17.66
CA SER A 294 2.92 23.34 16.22
C SER A 294 3.70 24.59 15.79
N LEU A 295 4.57 24.42 14.80
CA LEU A 295 5.22 25.54 14.15
C LEU A 295 4.15 26.35 13.41
N SER A 296 3.98 27.64 13.74
CA SER A 296 2.99 28.51 13.14
C SER A 296 3.10 28.53 11.60
N GLN A 297 4.32 28.57 11.07
CA GLN A 297 4.57 28.56 9.64
C GLN A 297 4.08 27.25 8.99
N ALA A 298 4.45 26.09 9.53
CA ALA A 298 4.02 24.80 8.98
C ALA A 298 2.50 24.64 8.97
N ARG A 299 1.81 25.17 9.99
CA ARG A 299 0.34 25.21 10.04
C ARG A 299 -0.25 26.09 8.94
N LEU A 300 0.35 27.27 8.71
CA LEU A 300 -0.06 28.17 7.64
C LEU A 300 0.19 27.55 6.25
N ASP A 301 1.31 26.89 6.07
CA ASP A 301 1.67 26.21 4.83
C ASP A 301 0.64 25.12 4.49
N MET A 302 0.21 24.31 5.47
CA MET A 302 -0.83 23.29 5.27
C MET A 302 -2.17 23.92 4.86
N LEU A 303 -2.57 25.01 5.50
CA LEU A 303 -3.80 25.72 5.14
C LEU A 303 -3.72 26.38 3.76
N PHE A 304 -2.56 26.90 3.38
CA PHE A 304 -2.32 27.45 2.06
C PHE A 304 -2.35 26.37 0.98
N GLN A 305 -1.68 25.26 1.19
CA GLN A 305 -1.74 24.11 0.27
C GLN A 305 -3.17 23.58 0.11
N ALA A 306 -3.94 23.55 1.19
CA ALA A 306 -5.36 23.18 1.13
C ALA A 306 -6.19 24.17 0.29
N SER A 307 -5.94 25.48 0.41
CA SER A 307 -6.60 26.50 -0.41
C SER A 307 -6.33 26.28 -1.88
N TRP A 308 -5.06 26.04 -2.22
CA TRP A 308 -4.61 25.78 -3.58
C TRP A 308 -5.28 24.49 -4.14
N ALA A 309 -5.25 23.40 -3.39
CA ALA A 309 -5.84 22.12 -3.80
C ALA A 309 -7.37 22.19 -3.99
N LEU A 310 -8.04 23.06 -3.23
CA LEU A 310 -9.47 23.30 -3.33
C LEU A 310 -9.83 24.33 -4.42
N GLY A 311 -8.87 25.13 -4.90
CA GLY A 311 -9.11 26.23 -5.81
C GLY A 311 -9.92 27.37 -5.16
N ILE A 312 -9.65 27.68 -3.87
CA ILE A 312 -10.31 28.73 -3.11
C ILE A 312 -9.32 29.81 -2.66
N GLU A 313 -9.77 31.06 -2.60
CA GLU A 313 -8.90 32.21 -2.27
C GLU A 313 -8.54 32.30 -0.79
N ARG A 314 -9.42 31.83 0.08
CA ARG A 314 -9.24 31.87 1.53
C ARG A 314 -9.06 30.47 2.09
N PRO A 315 -8.26 30.31 3.15
CA PRO A 315 -8.12 29.02 3.82
C PRO A 315 -9.50 28.48 4.25
N PRO A 316 -9.69 27.14 4.19
CA PRO A 316 -10.87 26.51 4.76
C PRO A 316 -10.91 26.78 6.28
N ALA A 317 -12.08 26.65 6.89
CA ALA A 317 -12.22 26.80 8.33
C ALA A 317 -11.29 25.85 9.09
N LEU A 318 -11.16 24.63 8.61
CA LEU A 318 -10.13 23.68 9.04
C LEU A 318 -9.86 22.59 7.99
N VAL A 319 -8.70 21.98 8.10
CA VAL A 319 -8.29 20.76 7.39
C VAL A 319 -8.24 19.61 8.37
N ILE A 320 -8.90 18.52 8.04
CA ILE A 320 -8.79 17.23 8.75
C ILE A 320 -7.82 16.36 7.96
N THR A 321 -6.66 16.08 8.52
CA THR A 321 -5.74 15.09 7.99
C THR A 321 -6.09 13.72 8.56
N ILE A 322 -6.33 12.76 7.68
CA ILE A 322 -6.52 11.35 8.02
C ILE A 322 -5.14 10.70 7.95
N ALA A 323 -4.54 10.44 9.09
CA ALA A 323 -3.26 9.75 9.18
C ALA A 323 -3.47 8.26 9.47
N ALA A 324 -2.60 7.41 8.94
CA ALA A 324 -2.62 5.98 9.21
C ALA A 324 -1.41 5.55 10.03
N ARG A 325 -1.66 4.77 11.08
CA ARG A 325 -0.62 4.07 11.84
C ARG A 325 -0.31 2.75 11.11
N PHE A 326 0.64 2.80 10.18
CA PHE A 326 0.97 1.67 9.30
C PHE A 326 1.32 0.37 10.03
N PRO A 327 2.12 0.39 11.12
CA PRO A 327 2.44 -0.83 11.85
C PRO A 327 1.21 -1.58 12.37
N ALA A 328 0.12 -0.87 12.71
CA ALA A 328 -1.09 -1.50 13.21
C ALA A 328 -1.75 -2.44 12.17
N LEU A 329 -1.74 -2.04 10.90
CA LEU A 329 -2.21 -2.88 9.80
C LEU A 329 -1.17 -3.92 9.36
N ALA A 330 0.10 -3.49 9.20
CA ALA A 330 1.17 -4.34 8.69
C ALA A 330 1.52 -5.50 9.64
N TRP A 331 1.28 -5.36 10.94
CA TRP A 331 1.44 -6.43 11.92
C TRP A 331 0.47 -7.59 11.66
N LYS A 332 -0.78 -7.27 11.29
CA LYS A 332 -1.82 -8.26 11.05
C LYS A 332 -1.88 -8.73 9.59
N TYR A 333 -1.69 -7.80 8.64
CA TYR A 333 -1.92 -8.05 7.22
C TYR A 333 -0.62 -8.00 6.41
N SER A 334 -0.42 -8.99 5.56
CA SER A 334 0.68 -9.01 4.58
C SER A 334 0.16 -8.65 3.20
N ALA A 335 0.99 -7.99 2.41
CA ALA A 335 0.76 -7.54 1.02
C ALA A 335 -0.38 -6.53 0.82
N ILE A 336 -1.44 -6.58 1.61
CA ILE A 336 -2.62 -5.72 1.47
C ILE A 336 -2.71 -4.59 2.51
N ALA A 337 -1.76 -4.48 3.45
CA ALA A 337 -1.85 -3.52 4.56
C ALA A 337 -2.10 -2.09 4.07
N TYR A 338 -1.27 -1.56 3.16
CA TYR A 338 -1.44 -0.20 2.64
C TYR A 338 -2.71 -0.05 1.79
N SER A 339 -3.07 -1.08 1.00
CA SER A 339 -4.35 -1.08 0.27
C SER A 339 -5.56 -1.01 1.22
N LEU A 340 -5.48 -1.65 2.39
CA LEU A 340 -6.52 -1.56 3.41
C LEU A 340 -6.57 -0.16 4.05
N ALA A 341 -5.41 0.46 4.32
CA ALA A 341 -5.35 1.84 4.83
C ALA A 341 -6.10 2.81 3.91
N LEU A 342 -5.84 2.73 2.59
CA LEU A 342 -6.52 3.58 1.60
C LEU A 342 -8.03 3.31 1.51
N LYS A 343 -8.46 2.04 1.56
CA LYS A 343 -9.88 1.68 1.58
C LYS A 343 -10.58 2.15 2.84
N ASN A 344 -9.92 2.02 3.99
CA ASN A 344 -10.43 2.52 5.26
C ASN A 344 -10.54 4.07 5.25
N ALA A 345 -9.55 4.78 4.65
CA ALA A 345 -9.60 6.22 4.46
C ALA A 345 -10.81 6.63 3.60
N GLY A 346 -11.09 5.89 2.51
CA GLY A 346 -12.29 6.11 1.70
C GLY A 346 -13.59 5.95 2.48
N ALA A 347 -13.66 4.97 3.41
CA ALA A 347 -14.81 4.81 4.29
C ALA A 347 -14.97 6.00 5.25
N VAL A 348 -13.88 6.51 5.84
CA VAL A 348 -13.88 7.71 6.68
C VAL A 348 -14.36 8.92 5.89
N ILE A 349 -13.79 9.17 4.70
CA ILE A 349 -14.17 10.29 3.84
C ILE A 349 -15.65 10.25 3.49
N GLN A 350 -16.17 9.11 3.08
CA GLN A 350 -17.61 8.99 2.76
C GLN A 350 -18.48 9.26 3.98
N THR A 351 -18.10 8.73 5.15
CA THR A 351 -18.82 9.01 6.40
C THR A 351 -18.80 10.50 6.72
N MET A 352 -17.63 11.16 6.59
CA MET A 352 -17.51 12.61 6.78
C MET A 352 -18.40 13.41 5.81
N TYR A 353 -18.48 13.02 4.54
CA TYR A 353 -19.37 13.67 3.58
C TYR A 353 -20.85 13.54 3.97
N LEU A 354 -21.30 12.36 4.37
CA LEU A 354 -22.68 12.13 4.76
C LEU A 354 -23.04 12.95 5.99
N VAL A 355 -22.18 12.94 7.01
CA VAL A 355 -22.38 13.71 8.24
C VAL A 355 -22.33 15.23 7.97
N ALA A 356 -21.37 15.71 7.17
CA ALA A 356 -21.29 17.10 6.78
C ALA A 356 -22.57 17.56 6.06
N THR A 357 -23.07 16.74 5.12
CA THR A 357 -24.32 17.02 4.39
C THR A 357 -25.51 17.08 5.36
N ALA A 358 -25.65 16.11 6.27
CA ALA A 358 -26.73 16.08 7.25
C ALA A 358 -26.69 17.24 8.24
N LEU A 359 -25.50 17.80 8.50
CA LEU A 359 -25.28 18.97 9.36
C LEU A 359 -25.26 20.30 8.59
N ASN A 360 -25.51 20.29 7.28
CA ASN A 360 -25.40 21.47 6.41
C ASN A 360 -24.03 22.16 6.54
N LEU A 361 -22.94 21.38 6.61
CA LEU A 361 -21.57 21.85 6.57
C LEU A 361 -21.03 21.77 5.15
N SER A 362 -20.35 22.82 4.72
CA SER A 362 -19.61 22.80 3.47
C SER A 362 -18.32 22.03 3.63
N ALA A 363 -18.15 21.00 2.80
CA ALA A 363 -17.04 20.07 2.94
C ALA A 363 -16.50 19.60 1.59
N CYS A 364 -15.22 19.34 1.53
CA CYS A 364 -14.55 18.79 0.35
C CYS A 364 -13.36 17.93 0.73
N ALA A 365 -13.33 16.68 0.26
CA ALA A 365 -12.11 15.88 0.29
C ALA A 365 -11.11 16.43 -0.73
N MET A 366 -9.84 16.34 -0.42
CA MET A 366 -8.73 16.77 -1.28
C MET A 366 -8.01 15.56 -1.85
N GLY A 367 -7.60 15.67 -3.11
CA GLY A 367 -6.76 14.67 -3.77
C GLY A 367 -5.26 14.94 -3.60
N TYR A 368 -4.91 15.94 -2.80
CA TYR A 368 -3.53 16.38 -2.56
C TYR A 368 -3.28 16.48 -1.06
N GLY A 369 -2.11 16.04 -0.63
CA GLY A 369 -1.63 16.17 0.74
C GLY A 369 -0.10 16.13 0.77
N ASP A 370 0.48 16.72 1.82
CA ASP A 370 1.92 16.76 2.07
C ASP A 370 2.23 15.99 3.35
N SER A 371 2.66 14.74 3.17
CA SER A 371 2.93 13.83 4.28
C SER A 371 4.15 14.27 5.11
N ASP A 372 5.15 14.88 4.50
CA ASP A 372 6.33 15.40 5.22
C ASP A 372 5.96 16.61 6.09
N LEU A 373 5.16 17.53 5.54
CA LEU A 373 4.65 18.66 6.30
C LEU A 373 3.78 18.20 7.47
N PHE A 374 2.90 17.21 7.24
CA PHE A 374 2.12 16.59 8.31
C PHE A 374 3.02 15.99 9.40
N CYS A 375 4.04 15.20 9.03
CA CYS A 375 4.94 14.59 9.99
C CYS A 375 5.68 15.63 10.84
N ARG A 376 6.08 16.77 10.25
CA ARG A 376 6.68 17.91 10.99
C ARG A 376 5.70 18.54 11.98
N LEU A 377 4.43 18.72 11.59
CA LEU A 377 3.39 19.26 12.47
C LEU A 377 3.03 18.29 13.59
N ALA A 378 2.85 17.05 13.25
CA ALA A 378 2.42 16.01 14.18
C ALA A 378 3.55 15.45 15.03
N GLY A 379 4.83 15.68 14.67
CA GLY A 379 5.99 15.06 15.33
C GLY A 379 5.96 13.52 15.17
N THR A 380 5.54 13.03 14.00
CA THR A 380 5.48 11.60 13.69
C THR A 380 6.67 11.17 12.84
N VAL A 381 6.91 9.86 12.79
CA VAL A 381 7.84 9.24 11.86
C VAL A 381 7.04 8.78 10.64
N TYR A 382 7.51 9.16 9.45
CA TYR A 382 6.80 8.94 8.17
C TYR A 382 6.36 7.49 7.96
N GLU A 383 7.23 6.52 8.27
CA GLU A 383 6.96 5.09 8.09
C GLU A 383 6.08 4.49 9.20
N GLU A 384 5.88 5.21 10.31
CA GLU A 384 5.05 4.76 11.42
C GLU A 384 3.64 5.34 11.35
N GLU A 385 3.54 6.66 11.13
CA GLU A 385 2.27 7.37 11.09
C GLU A 385 2.39 8.58 10.17
N SER A 386 1.69 8.54 9.05
CA SER A 386 1.72 9.59 8.04
C SER A 386 0.33 9.85 7.47
N SER A 387 0.16 11.02 6.84
CA SER A 387 -1.10 11.35 6.17
C SER A 387 -1.34 10.43 4.97
N ILE A 388 -2.61 10.06 4.77
CA ILE A 388 -3.05 9.26 3.63
C ILE A 388 -4.26 9.88 2.91
N ALA A 389 -4.88 10.88 3.51
CA ALA A 389 -5.96 11.64 2.89
C ALA A 389 -6.25 12.93 3.70
N GLU A 390 -6.82 13.92 3.03
CA GLU A 390 -7.23 15.18 3.63
C GLU A 390 -8.68 15.51 3.30
N PHE A 391 -9.35 16.18 4.27
CA PHE A 391 -10.74 16.60 4.19
C PHE A 391 -10.90 17.99 4.79
N ALA A 392 -11.50 18.92 4.07
CA ALA A 392 -11.71 20.28 4.54
C ALA A 392 -13.16 20.52 4.95
N LEU A 393 -13.35 21.24 6.06
CA LEU A 393 -14.58 21.98 6.37
C LEU A 393 -14.35 23.46 6.04
N ILE A 394 -15.28 24.08 5.30
CA ILE A 394 -15.08 25.38 4.65
C ILE A 394 -16.03 26.41 5.21
#